data_b34324c02b6d971190a0f1701c78b9f1
#
_entry.id   b34324c02b6d971190a0f1701c78b9f1
#
_cell.length_a   1.000
_cell.length_b   1.000
_cell.length_c   1.000
_cell.angle_alpha   90.00
_cell.angle_beta   90.00
_cell.angle_gamma   90.00
#
_symmetry.space_group_name_H-M   'P 1'
#
loop_
_entity.id
_entity.type
_entity.pdbx_description
1 polymer ?
#
loop_
_entity_poly.entity_id
_entity_poly.type
_entity_poly.pdbx_seq_one_letter_code
_entity_poly.pdbx_strand_id
1 'polypeptide(L)'
;GGSGAIGDMFSSILSKSKIHLNVVKGYSLPKTVDSKTLVIVVSVSGNTAETMSVLDGANKIGSKIIAFTSGGKMQEYCIENQIEYRIIEQLHSPRASFTLFLYTILKVLHLTLDIKKSDILESIKELDKTKKEISSLNLTSQNPALNLAKWIKNIPVIYYPYGLESAAI
;
A
#
# COMPACT_ATOMS: atom_id res chain seq x y z
N GLY A 1 -3.37 10.01 -3.15
CA GLY A 1 -1.93 9.98 -2.99
C GLY A 1 -1.38 8.56 -2.92
N GLY A 2 -0.05 8.40 -2.84
CA GLY A 2 0.63 7.09 -2.89
C GLY A 2 0.16 6.06 -1.84
N SER A 3 -0.27 6.49 -0.65
CA SER A 3 -0.79 5.57 0.36
C SER A 3 -2.12 4.91 -0.06
N GLY A 4 -2.94 5.58 -0.88
CA GLY A 4 -4.19 5.00 -1.40
C GLY A 4 -3.94 3.83 -2.35
N ALA A 5 -2.85 3.86 -3.11
CA ALA A 5 -2.46 2.77 -4.00
C ALA A 5 -2.13 1.46 -3.24
N ILE A 6 -1.67 1.57 -1.99
CA ILE A 6 -1.44 0.40 -1.13
C ILE A 6 -2.76 -0.32 -0.86
N GLY A 7 -3.82 0.42 -0.53
CA GLY A 7 -5.16 -0.15 -0.32
C GLY A 7 -5.70 -0.85 -1.57
N ASP A 8 -5.56 -0.24 -2.74
CA ASP A 8 -5.99 -0.84 -4.02
C ASP A 8 -5.23 -2.14 -4.31
N MET A 9 -3.92 -2.16 -4.04
CA MET A 9 -3.11 -3.38 -4.18
C MET A 9 -3.61 -4.50 -3.24
N PHE A 10 -3.94 -4.18 -1.99
CA PHE A 10 -4.54 -5.15 -1.08
C PHE A 10 -5.91 -5.63 -1.57
N SER A 11 -6.73 -4.76 -2.15
CA SER A 11 -7.99 -5.15 -2.78
C SER A 11 -7.76 -6.18 -3.90
N SER A 12 -6.75 -5.97 -4.73
CA SER A 12 -6.37 -6.92 -5.79
C SER A 12 -5.84 -8.24 -5.23
N ILE A 13 -4.95 -8.20 -4.24
CA ILE A 13 -4.39 -9.40 -3.59
C ILE A 13 -5.51 -10.24 -2.96
N LEU A 14 -6.48 -9.61 -2.30
CA LEU A 14 -7.57 -10.28 -1.59
C LEU A 14 -8.79 -10.58 -2.45
N SER A 15 -8.76 -10.25 -3.74
CA SER A 15 -9.92 -10.39 -4.65
C SER A 15 -10.49 -11.80 -4.72
N LYS A 16 -9.68 -12.84 -4.47
CA LYS A 16 -10.08 -14.25 -4.43
C LYS A 16 -10.22 -14.82 -3.01
N SER A 17 -10.02 -13.99 -1.98
CA SER A 17 -10.14 -14.41 -0.59
C SER A 17 -11.59 -14.32 -0.11
N LYS A 18 -11.87 -14.91 1.05
CA LYS A 18 -13.18 -14.78 1.73
C LYS A 18 -13.26 -13.50 2.57
N ILE A 19 -12.22 -12.67 2.57
CA ILE A 19 -12.16 -11.44 3.35
C ILE A 19 -12.74 -10.31 2.52
N HIS A 20 -13.73 -9.61 3.09
CA HIS A 20 -14.25 -8.40 2.50
C HIS A 20 -13.34 -7.22 2.89
N LEU A 21 -12.74 -6.58 1.89
CA LEU A 21 -11.91 -5.39 2.05
C LEU A 21 -12.59 -4.19 1.36
N ASN A 22 -12.73 -3.09 2.09
CA ASN A 22 -13.17 -1.81 1.55
C ASN A 22 -12.05 -0.79 1.67
N VAL A 23 -11.68 -0.16 0.56
CA VAL A 23 -10.62 0.87 0.51
C VAL A 23 -11.25 2.25 0.59
N VAL A 24 -10.93 2.98 1.66
CA VAL A 24 -11.44 4.33 1.90
C VAL A 24 -10.38 5.36 1.49
N LYS A 25 -10.76 6.26 0.59
CA LYS A 25 -9.93 7.38 0.12
C LYS A 25 -10.71 8.68 0.35
N GLY A 26 -10.70 9.19 1.57
CA GLY A 26 -11.45 10.39 1.92
C GLY A 26 -11.52 10.60 3.43
N TYR A 27 -12.41 11.48 3.86
CA TYR A 27 -12.52 11.94 5.25
C TYR A 27 -13.47 11.10 6.12
N SER A 28 -14.29 10.25 5.51
CA SER A 28 -15.38 9.57 6.21
C SER A 28 -15.26 8.06 6.13
N LEU A 29 -15.51 7.39 7.24
CA LEU A 29 -15.68 5.94 7.29
C LEU A 29 -17.04 5.52 6.72
N PRO A 30 -17.15 4.34 6.08
CA PRO A 30 -18.44 3.74 5.76
C PRO A 30 -19.29 3.53 7.02
N LYS A 31 -20.59 3.70 6.90
CA LYS A 31 -21.53 3.48 8.02
C LYS A 31 -21.60 2.03 8.51
N THR A 32 -20.98 1.11 7.75
CA THR A 32 -20.88 -0.32 8.10
C THR A 32 -19.72 -0.62 9.05
N VAL A 33 -18.85 0.37 9.33
CA VAL A 33 -17.74 0.20 10.28
C VAL A 33 -18.26 0.19 11.71
N ASP A 34 -17.85 -0.81 12.47
CA ASP A 34 -18.24 -1.02 13.87
C ASP A 34 -17.05 -1.47 14.73
N SER A 35 -17.31 -1.83 15.99
CA SER A 35 -16.28 -2.31 16.93
C SER A 35 -15.68 -3.67 16.57
N LYS A 36 -16.27 -4.43 15.63
CA LYS A 36 -15.75 -5.71 15.12
C LYS A 36 -14.91 -5.54 13.86
N THR A 37 -14.94 -4.35 13.26
CA THR A 37 -14.21 -4.02 12.05
C THR A 37 -12.73 -3.81 12.37
N LEU A 38 -11.83 -4.40 11.57
CA LEU A 38 -10.41 -4.06 11.58
C LEU A 38 -10.18 -2.89 10.61
N VAL A 39 -9.73 -1.77 11.14
CA VAL A 39 -9.37 -0.58 10.36
C VAL A 39 -7.85 -0.50 10.24
N ILE A 40 -7.34 -0.65 9.02
CA ILE A 40 -5.92 -0.54 8.71
C ILE A 40 -5.68 0.87 8.16
N VAL A 41 -4.95 1.68 8.91
CA VAL A 41 -4.69 3.08 8.56
C VAL A 41 -3.28 3.22 8.02
N VAL A 42 -3.15 3.78 6.81
CA VAL A 42 -1.84 3.92 6.15
C VAL A 42 -1.60 5.37 5.72
N SER A 43 -0.55 5.97 6.23
CA SER A 43 -0.07 7.28 5.78
C SER A 43 1.44 7.35 5.85
N VAL A 44 2.12 7.44 4.71
CA VAL A 44 3.58 7.51 4.68
C VAL A 44 4.08 8.70 5.49
N SER A 45 3.57 9.89 5.28
CA SER A 45 3.99 11.09 6.02
C SER A 45 3.44 11.18 7.45
N GLY A 46 2.36 10.43 7.76
CA GLY A 46 1.64 10.54 9.02
C GLY A 46 0.87 11.86 9.25
N ASN A 47 0.82 12.73 8.24
CA ASN A 47 0.22 14.08 8.37
C ASN A 47 -0.98 14.31 7.43
N THR A 48 -1.46 13.28 6.74
CA THR A 48 -2.57 13.39 5.80
C THR A 48 -3.88 13.63 6.54
N ALA A 49 -4.55 14.74 6.27
CA ALA A 49 -5.75 15.15 7.00
C ALA A 49 -6.89 14.15 6.88
N GLU A 50 -7.11 13.59 5.67
CA GLU A 50 -8.11 12.56 5.41
C GLU A 50 -7.87 11.32 6.27
N THR A 51 -6.61 10.88 6.33
CA THR A 51 -6.23 9.69 7.09
C THR A 51 -6.38 9.92 8.59
N MET A 52 -6.03 11.11 9.08
CA MET A 52 -6.24 11.48 10.49
C MET A 52 -7.72 11.52 10.85
N SER A 53 -8.57 12.04 9.97
CA SER A 53 -10.04 12.06 10.18
C SER A 53 -10.62 10.66 10.29
N VAL A 54 -10.17 9.74 9.41
CA VAL A 54 -10.60 8.33 9.43
C VAL A 54 -10.10 7.62 10.69
N LEU A 55 -8.86 7.86 11.11
CA LEU A 55 -8.28 7.30 12.32
C LEU A 55 -9.06 7.72 13.58
N ASP A 56 -9.33 9.00 13.73
CA ASP A 56 -10.12 9.55 14.83
C ASP A 56 -11.55 8.99 14.83
N GLY A 57 -12.20 8.93 13.66
CA GLY A 57 -13.52 8.33 13.51
C GLY A 57 -13.55 6.85 13.92
N ALA A 58 -12.57 6.05 13.50
CA ALA A 58 -12.47 4.64 13.87
C ALA A 58 -12.25 4.45 15.38
N ASN A 59 -11.43 5.30 15.98
CA ASN A 59 -11.18 5.29 17.41
C ASN A 59 -12.46 5.61 18.22
N LYS A 60 -13.23 6.62 17.81
CA LYS A 60 -14.52 6.98 18.46
C LYS A 60 -15.56 5.87 18.35
N ILE A 61 -15.56 5.09 17.27
CA ILE A 61 -16.44 3.93 17.11
C ILE A 61 -15.99 2.74 17.99
N GLY A 62 -14.74 2.72 18.44
CA GLY A 62 -14.14 1.60 19.16
C GLY A 62 -13.77 0.44 18.26
N SER A 63 -13.46 0.70 16.98
CA SER A 63 -12.98 -0.30 16.03
C SER A 63 -11.60 -0.84 16.44
N LYS A 64 -11.24 -2.03 15.95
CA LYS A 64 -9.87 -2.53 16.03
C LYS A 64 -9.01 -1.76 15.02
N ILE A 65 -7.94 -1.12 15.48
CA ILE A 65 -7.11 -0.26 14.62
C ILE A 65 -5.67 -0.73 14.64
N ILE A 66 -5.04 -0.72 13.47
CA ILE A 66 -3.59 -0.77 13.33
C ILE A 66 -3.14 0.29 12.33
N ALA A 67 -2.17 1.13 12.70
CA ALA A 67 -1.65 2.19 11.87
C ALA A 67 -0.24 1.88 11.34
N PHE A 68 0.01 2.28 10.09
CA PHE A 68 1.31 2.17 9.43
C PHE A 68 1.75 3.54 8.93
N THR A 69 2.86 4.06 9.45
CA THR A 69 3.32 5.42 9.16
C THR A 69 4.83 5.52 9.27
N SER A 70 5.43 6.58 8.75
CA SER A 70 6.84 6.91 9.06
C SER A 70 6.99 7.89 10.22
N GLY A 71 5.89 8.29 10.86
CA GLY A 71 5.90 9.22 11.99
C GLY A 71 4.76 10.22 11.91
N GLY A 72 5.05 11.47 12.29
CA GLY A 72 4.12 12.60 12.22
C GLY A 72 2.96 12.51 13.22
N LYS A 73 1.93 13.33 12.98
CA LYS A 73 0.75 13.43 13.85
C LYS A 73 0.02 12.10 14.07
N MET A 74 0.12 11.18 13.10
CA MET A 74 -0.47 9.85 13.22
C MET A 74 0.20 9.04 14.31
N GLN A 75 1.53 9.08 14.40
CA GLN A 75 2.28 8.42 15.47
C GLN A 75 1.91 9.00 16.83
N GLU A 76 1.92 10.34 16.96
CA GLU A 76 1.55 11.04 18.19
C GLU A 76 0.15 10.64 18.65
N TYR A 77 -0.83 10.67 17.75
CA TYR A 77 -2.20 10.28 18.05
C TYR A 77 -2.31 8.81 18.49
N CYS A 78 -1.58 7.90 17.82
CA CYS A 78 -1.59 6.49 18.22
C CYS A 78 -1.00 6.27 19.61
N ILE A 79 0.06 6.99 19.98
CA ILE A 79 0.65 6.93 21.34
C ILE A 79 -0.35 7.44 22.37
N GLU A 80 -0.94 8.62 22.16
CA GLU A 80 -1.89 9.24 23.08
C GLU A 80 -3.15 8.39 23.32
N ASN A 81 -3.63 7.69 22.28
CA ASN A 81 -4.85 6.88 22.33
C ASN A 81 -4.58 5.37 22.50
N GLN A 82 -3.34 4.95 22.73
CA GLN A 82 -2.94 3.55 22.91
C GLN A 82 -3.33 2.65 21.72
N ILE A 83 -3.26 3.19 20.50
CA ILE A 83 -3.56 2.49 19.26
C ILE A 83 -2.30 1.76 18.77
N GLU A 84 -2.46 0.52 18.32
CA GLU A 84 -1.35 -0.25 17.74
C GLU A 84 -0.85 0.40 16.45
N TYR A 85 0.45 0.59 16.33
CA TYR A 85 1.07 1.17 15.14
C TYR A 85 2.42 0.54 14.81
N ARG A 86 2.85 0.71 13.57
CA ARG A 86 4.18 0.32 13.09
C ARG A 86 4.84 1.49 12.38
N ILE A 87 6.05 1.80 12.82
CA ILE A 87 6.91 2.79 12.14
C ILE A 87 7.60 2.09 10.98
N ILE A 88 7.49 2.71 9.82
CA ILE A 88 8.14 2.27 8.58
C ILE A 88 8.96 3.44 8.06
N GLU A 89 10.25 3.24 7.86
CA GLU A 89 11.12 4.29 7.35
C GLU A 89 10.62 4.84 6.01
N GLN A 90 10.53 6.16 5.91
CA GLN A 90 10.27 6.82 4.64
C GLN A 90 11.57 6.92 3.86
N LEU A 91 11.59 6.37 2.65
CA LEU A 91 12.67 6.57 1.71
C LEU A 91 12.61 8.01 1.14
N HIS A 92 13.43 8.32 0.12
CA HIS A 92 13.52 9.66 -0.46
C HIS A 92 12.17 10.24 -0.96
N SER A 93 11.15 9.41 -1.17
CA SER A 93 9.81 9.86 -1.52
C SER A 93 8.73 8.85 -1.08
N PRO A 94 7.46 9.27 -0.94
CA PRO A 94 6.35 8.35 -0.65
C PRO A 94 6.20 7.22 -1.69
N ARG A 95 6.46 7.49 -2.97
CA ARG A 95 6.43 6.48 -4.04
C ARG A 95 7.53 5.45 -3.88
N ALA A 96 8.73 5.87 -3.55
CA ALA A 96 9.85 4.96 -3.29
C ALA A 96 9.60 4.07 -2.06
N SER A 97 8.81 4.54 -1.11
CA SER A 97 8.44 3.80 0.11
C SER A 97 7.31 2.78 -0.11
N PHE A 98 6.66 2.78 -1.29
CA PHE A 98 5.48 1.97 -1.57
C PHE A 98 5.71 0.48 -1.29
N THR A 99 6.75 -0.11 -1.86
CA THR A 99 7.06 -1.54 -1.68
C THR A 99 7.40 -1.86 -0.23
N LEU A 100 8.12 -0.99 0.46
CA LEU A 100 8.46 -1.18 1.87
C LEU A 100 7.21 -1.21 2.74
N PHE A 101 6.28 -0.27 2.54
CA PHE A 101 4.99 -0.25 3.22
C PHE A 101 4.15 -1.49 2.90
N LEU A 102 4.00 -1.82 1.61
CA LEU A 102 3.24 -2.99 1.17
C LEU A 102 3.73 -4.27 1.85
N TYR A 103 5.02 -4.56 1.77
CA TYR A 103 5.57 -5.79 2.33
C TYR A 103 5.62 -5.81 3.86
N THR A 104 5.75 -4.65 4.50
CA THR A 104 5.63 -4.57 5.96
C THR A 104 4.22 -4.89 6.42
N ILE A 105 3.20 -4.35 5.76
CA ILE A 105 1.80 -4.63 6.06
C ILE A 105 1.49 -6.12 5.81
N LEU A 106 1.92 -6.67 4.68
CA LEU A 106 1.79 -8.10 4.38
C LEU A 106 2.43 -8.96 5.47
N LYS A 107 3.66 -8.63 5.89
CA LYS A 107 4.39 -9.36 6.94
C LYS A 107 3.66 -9.31 8.29
N VAL A 108 3.08 -8.17 8.64
CA VAL A 108 2.39 -8.00 9.93
C VAL A 108 1.02 -8.67 9.91
N LEU A 109 0.29 -8.57 8.81
CA LEU A 109 -1.12 -8.97 8.73
C LEU A 109 -1.38 -10.29 7.99
N HIS A 110 -0.34 -11.00 7.51
CA HIS A 110 -0.52 -12.19 6.66
C HIS A 110 -1.42 -13.26 7.30
N LEU A 111 -1.32 -13.48 8.62
CA LEU A 111 -2.19 -14.44 9.32
C LEU A 111 -3.63 -13.95 9.41
N THR A 112 -3.83 -12.66 9.67
CA THR A 112 -5.15 -12.05 9.75
C THR A 112 -5.85 -12.00 8.40
N LEU A 113 -5.07 -11.80 7.33
CA LEU A 113 -5.57 -11.70 5.95
C LEU A 113 -5.53 -13.05 5.20
N ASP A 114 -5.22 -14.15 5.88
CA ASP A 114 -5.10 -15.51 5.30
C ASP A 114 -4.18 -15.54 4.06
N ILE A 115 -3.08 -14.81 4.12
CA ILE A 115 -2.06 -14.76 3.05
C ILE A 115 -0.92 -15.68 3.43
N LYS A 116 -0.56 -16.60 2.56
CA LYS A 116 0.53 -17.54 2.81
C LYS A 116 1.88 -16.84 2.78
N LYS A 117 2.71 -17.13 3.76
CA LYS A 117 4.07 -16.60 3.81
C LYS A 117 4.91 -17.00 2.59
N SER A 118 4.65 -18.19 2.02
CA SER A 118 5.27 -18.65 0.77
C SER A 118 5.02 -17.69 -0.39
N ASP A 119 3.77 -17.22 -0.53
CA ASP A 119 3.37 -16.37 -1.64
C ASP A 119 4.04 -14.98 -1.54
N ILE A 120 4.19 -14.48 -0.29
CA ILE A 120 4.96 -13.24 -0.03
C ILE A 120 6.42 -13.41 -0.44
N LEU A 121 7.04 -14.53 -0.06
CA LEU A 121 8.45 -14.81 -0.40
C LEU A 121 8.65 -15.01 -1.91
N GLU A 122 7.72 -15.67 -2.58
CA GLU A 122 7.74 -15.84 -4.03
C GLU A 122 7.62 -14.50 -4.74
N SER A 123 6.67 -13.66 -4.33
CA SER A 123 6.50 -12.32 -4.92
C SER A 123 7.75 -11.43 -4.77
N ILE A 124 8.48 -11.54 -3.65
CA ILE A 124 9.76 -10.82 -3.46
C ILE A 124 10.83 -11.32 -4.44
N LYS A 125 10.90 -12.65 -4.68
CA LYS A 125 11.84 -13.22 -5.66
C LYS A 125 11.54 -12.75 -7.09
N GLU A 126 10.27 -12.77 -7.48
CA GLU A 126 9.86 -12.28 -8.79
C GLU A 126 10.09 -10.77 -8.96
N LEU A 127 9.90 -9.98 -7.89
CA LEU A 127 10.23 -8.56 -7.89
C LEU A 127 11.74 -8.32 -8.11
N ASP A 128 12.61 -9.08 -7.43
CA ASP A 128 14.06 -8.97 -7.60
C ASP A 128 14.50 -9.38 -9.02
N LYS A 129 13.90 -10.43 -9.58
CA LYS A 129 14.13 -10.85 -10.96
C LYS A 129 13.71 -9.75 -11.94
N THR A 130 12.49 -9.25 -11.84
CA THR A 130 11.98 -8.16 -12.70
C THR A 130 12.86 -6.91 -12.59
N LYS A 131 13.26 -6.54 -11.35
CA LYS A 131 14.19 -5.42 -11.14
C LYS A 131 15.49 -5.58 -11.92
N LYS A 132 16.08 -6.78 -11.98
CA LYS A 132 17.30 -7.04 -12.75
C LYS A 132 17.06 -6.93 -14.25
N GLU A 133 15.94 -7.47 -14.72
CA GLU A 133 15.57 -7.44 -16.15
C GLU A 133 15.38 -6.01 -16.67
N ILE A 134 14.66 -5.16 -15.91
CA ILE A 134 14.32 -3.78 -16.31
C ILE A 134 15.32 -2.73 -15.82
N SER A 135 16.41 -3.14 -15.18
CA SER A 135 17.42 -2.23 -14.62
C SER A 135 17.98 -1.29 -15.70
N SER A 136 18.21 -0.03 -15.31
CA SER A 136 18.92 0.94 -16.15
C SER A 136 20.37 0.53 -16.51
N LEU A 137 20.91 -0.42 -15.76
CA LEU A 137 22.23 -1.02 -16.05
C LEU A 137 22.16 -2.13 -17.09
N ASN A 138 20.96 -2.68 -17.37
CA ASN A 138 20.73 -3.69 -18.41
C ASN A 138 20.40 -2.99 -19.75
N LEU A 139 21.42 -2.69 -20.54
CA LEU A 139 21.26 -2.03 -21.83
C LEU A 139 21.11 -3.02 -23.02
N THR A 140 20.84 -4.28 -22.72
CA THR A 140 20.67 -5.31 -23.77
C THR A 140 19.29 -5.21 -24.42
N SER A 141 19.14 -5.82 -25.59
CA SER A 141 17.86 -5.95 -26.30
C SER A 141 16.82 -6.79 -25.55
N GLN A 142 17.22 -7.51 -24.51
CA GLN A 142 16.33 -8.28 -23.66
C GLN A 142 15.64 -7.46 -22.59
N ASN A 143 16.04 -6.19 -22.37
CA ASN A 143 15.37 -5.31 -21.42
C ASN A 143 14.03 -4.80 -21.98
N PRO A 144 12.88 -5.28 -21.47
CA PRO A 144 11.57 -4.90 -21.99
C PRO A 144 11.23 -3.42 -21.74
N ALA A 145 11.71 -2.84 -20.65
CA ALA A 145 11.50 -1.42 -20.36
C ALA A 145 12.28 -0.53 -21.33
N LEU A 146 13.51 -0.91 -21.67
CA LEU A 146 14.31 -0.19 -22.69
C LEU A 146 13.67 -0.29 -24.08
N ASN A 147 13.15 -1.46 -24.43
CA ASN A 147 12.49 -1.66 -25.73
C ASN A 147 11.19 -0.84 -25.80
N LEU A 148 10.40 -0.85 -24.74
CA LEU A 148 9.21 0.00 -24.64
C LEU A 148 9.57 1.49 -24.74
N ALA A 149 10.57 1.94 -24.02
CA ALA A 149 11.04 3.34 -24.08
C ALA A 149 11.48 3.75 -25.48
N LYS A 150 12.18 2.88 -26.20
CA LYS A 150 12.55 3.12 -27.61
C LYS A 150 11.34 3.21 -28.52
N TRP A 151 10.33 2.37 -28.30
CA TRP A 151 9.11 2.32 -29.12
C TRP A 151 8.23 3.57 -28.88
N ILE A 152 8.07 4.04 -27.63
CA ILE A 152 7.22 5.19 -27.30
C ILE A 152 7.94 6.55 -27.46
N LYS A 153 9.18 6.56 -27.93
CA LYS A 153 9.96 7.78 -28.10
C LYS A 153 9.17 8.81 -28.93
N ASN A 154 8.97 10.02 -28.35
CA ASN A 154 8.23 11.13 -28.95
C ASN A 154 6.73 10.85 -29.22
N ILE A 155 6.13 9.87 -28.59
CA ILE A 155 4.70 9.57 -28.70
C ILE A 155 4.03 9.90 -27.36
N PRO A 156 2.89 10.61 -27.32
CA PRO A 156 2.07 10.74 -26.11
C PRO A 156 1.61 9.36 -25.64
N VAL A 157 1.74 9.09 -24.33
CA VAL A 157 1.41 7.78 -23.76
C VAL A 157 0.28 7.91 -22.75
N ILE A 158 -0.74 7.08 -22.90
CA ILE A 158 -1.80 6.89 -21.93
C ILE A 158 -1.65 5.47 -21.39
N TYR A 159 -1.46 5.36 -20.07
CA TYR A 159 -1.48 4.08 -19.38
C TYR A 159 -2.91 3.71 -18.99
N TYR A 160 -3.36 2.55 -19.43
CA TYR A 160 -4.65 1.98 -19.03
C TYR A 160 -4.42 0.63 -18.36
N PRO A 161 -4.34 0.59 -17.04
CA PRO A 161 -4.18 -0.66 -16.28
C PRO A 161 -5.52 -1.40 -16.17
N TYR A 162 -5.46 -2.72 -16.09
CA TYR A 162 -6.62 -3.56 -15.82
C TYR A 162 -6.33 -4.51 -14.65
N GLY A 163 -7.14 -4.45 -13.61
CA GLY A 163 -7.01 -5.30 -12.42
C GLY A 163 -5.90 -4.92 -11.44
N LEU A 164 -4.98 -4.05 -11.84
CA LEU A 164 -3.90 -3.49 -11.00
C LEU A 164 -3.79 -1.97 -11.23
N GLU A 165 -4.93 -1.28 -11.17
CA GLU A 165 -5.05 0.14 -11.50
C GLU A 165 -4.10 1.01 -10.69
N SER A 166 -3.85 0.65 -9.44
CA SER A 166 -2.89 1.33 -8.57
C SER A 166 -1.43 1.18 -8.99
N ALA A 167 -1.10 0.21 -9.84
CA ALA A 167 0.27 0.07 -10.36
C ALA A 167 0.61 1.10 -11.45
N ALA A 168 -0.40 1.78 -12.02
CA ALA A 168 -0.22 2.81 -13.05
C ALA A 168 -0.08 4.24 -12.49
N ILE A 169 -0.17 4.42 -11.19
CA ILE A 169 0.00 5.69 -10.49
C ILE A 169 1.50 5.87 -10.16
#